data_47daffcb58711b2245147051c912aae6
#
_entry.id   47daffcb58711b2245147051c912aae6
#
_cell.length_a   1.000
_cell.length_b   1.000
_cell.length_c   1.000
_cell.angle_alpha   90.00
_cell.angle_beta   90.00
_cell.angle_gamma   90.00
#
_symmetry.space_group_name_H-M   'P 1'
#
loop_
_entity.id
_entity.type
_entity.pdbx_description
1 polymer ?
#
loop_
_entity_poly.entity_id
_entity_poly.type
_entity_poly.pdbx_seq_one_letter_code
_entity_poly.pdbx_strand_id
1 'polypeptide(L)'
;QEVEKVNDIRIRIVHQKNAGVSAARNKGIEEAKYDLIAFLDADDEWKVEYLETQYYLFQKYLQCSVFACGYEFSDSNGNVSGTIIRKLPFQEEDGVLTNYFEVASNSHPPIWTSAIMVKKEAIQAIGGFPVGIKSGEDLLTWARLAVHNEIAYSRKIMAIFHVEGYNVSEKPKRIPAEQDLVGNELSSLWYLYHPSYMKQYISHWHKMRSSIYMRLNMRRKSMNEALKGLKYSPLNYKLYLYILLDLLPTKIRPF
;
A
#
# COMPACT_ATOMS: atom_id res chain seq x y z
N GLN A 1 -10.66 -17.17 17.13
CA GLN A 1 -11.03 -17.72 18.47
C GLN A 1 -11.75 -16.68 19.34
N GLU A 2 -11.34 -15.39 19.35
CA GLU A 2 -12.08 -14.36 20.12
C GLU A 2 -13.36 -13.93 19.41
N VAL A 3 -13.32 -13.72 18.10
CA VAL A 3 -14.46 -13.36 17.27
C VAL A 3 -15.56 -14.44 17.31
N GLU A 4 -15.20 -15.71 17.44
CA GLU A 4 -16.14 -16.83 17.57
C GLU A 4 -16.98 -16.76 18.86
N LYS A 5 -16.52 -16.01 19.87
CA LYS A 5 -17.23 -15.82 21.13
C LYS A 5 -18.24 -14.66 21.09
N VAL A 6 -18.17 -13.83 20.05
CA VAL A 6 -19.09 -12.69 19.90
C VAL A 6 -20.40 -13.18 19.31
N ASN A 7 -21.46 -13.16 20.12
CA ASN A 7 -22.80 -13.55 19.67
C ASN A 7 -23.51 -12.38 18.98
N ASP A 8 -23.07 -12.05 17.76
CA ASP A 8 -23.71 -11.02 16.92
C ASP A 8 -24.02 -11.61 15.54
N ILE A 9 -25.30 -11.62 15.17
CA ILE A 9 -25.82 -12.18 13.92
C ILE A 9 -25.23 -11.52 12.67
N ARG A 10 -24.66 -10.33 12.79
CA ARG A 10 -23.98 -9.61 11.70
C ARG A 10 -22.60 -10.18 11.39
N ILE A 11 -21.99 -10.89 12.35
CA ILE A 11 -20.66 -11.47 12.22
C ILE A 11 -20.76 -12.83 11.52
N ARG A 12 -19.99 -12.99 10.45
CA ARG A 12 -19.87 -14.24 9.72
C ARG A 12 -18.41 -14.64 9.66
N ILE A 13 -18.10 -15.86 10.07
CA ILE A 13 -16.76 -16.41 10.02
C ILE A 13 -16.68 -17.38 8.84
N VAL A 14 -15.65 -17.20 8.01
CA VAL A 14 -15.37 -18.07 6.86
C VAL A 14 -14.02 -18.74 7.05
N HIS A 15 -14.03 -20.06 7.20
CA HIS A 15 -12.81 -20.86 7.29
C HIS A 15 -12.37 -21.31 5.91
N GLN A 16 -11.09 -21.15 5.61
CA GLN A 16 -10.49 -21.63 4.35
C GLN A 16 -9.08 -22.19 4.60
N LYS A 17 -8.59 -23.01 3.66
CA LYS A 17 -7.19 -23.41 3.65
C LYS A 17 -6.30 -22.18 3.45
N ASN A 18 -5.21 -22.07 4.21
CA ASN A 18 -4.27 -20.96 4.07
C ASN A 18 -3.68 -20.92 2.65
N ALA A 19 -3.96 -19.82 1.94
CA ALA A 19 -3.47 -19.54 0.59
C ALA A 19 -2.91 -18.10 0.49
N GLY A 20 -2.58 -17.49 1.64
CA GLY A 20 -2.04 -16.15 1.76
C GLY A 20 -3.11 -15.06 1.89
N VAL A 21 -2.66 -13.85 2.23
CA VAL A 21 -3.50 -12.70 2.55
C VAL A 21 -4.41 -12.28 1.39
N SER A 22 -3.89 -12.27 0.14
CA SER A 22 -4.69 -11.95 -1.05
C SER A 22 -5.87 -12.91 -1.23
N ALA A 23 -5.65 -14.21 -1.03
CA ALA A 23 -6.73 -15.20 -1.13
C ALA A 23 -7.79 -14.99 -0.03
N ALA A 24 -7.37 -14.63 1.18
CA ALA A 24 -8.29 -14.34 2.28
C ALA A 24 -9.12 -13.09 2.00
N ARG A 25 -8.49 -11.99 1.55
CA ARG A 25 -9.19 -10.76 1.19
C ARG A 25 -10.15 -10.97 0.01
N ASN A 26 -9.74 -11.73 -1.01
CA ASN A 26 -10.61 -12.08 -2.15
C ASN A 26 -11.82 -12.90 -1.71
N LYS A 27 -11.64 -13.85 -0.77
CA LYS A 27 -12.76 -14.59 -0.19
C LYS A 27 -13.71 -13.67 0.56
N GLY A 28 -13.19 -12.69 1.31
CA GLY A 28 -14.01 -11.66 1.95
C GLY A 28 -14.80 -10.81 0.95
N ILE A 29 -14.20 -10.42 -0.18
CA ILE A 29 -14.87 -9.69 -1.26
C ILE A 29 -16.00 -10.53 -1.87
N GLU A 30 -15.76 -11.81 -2.12
CA GLU A 30 -16.77 -12.74 -2.65
C GLU A 30 -17.98 -12.84 -1.69
N GLU A 31 -17.70 -13.06 -0.41
CA GLU A 31 -18.71 -13.24 0.64
C GLU A 31 -19.44 -11.96 1.07
N ALA A 32 -18.91 -10.79 0.74
CA ALA A 32 -19.51 -9.52 1.09
C ALA A 32 -20.91 -9.38 0.45
N LYS A 33 -21.90 -9.01 1.26
CA LYS A 33 -23.30 -8.88 0.82
C LYS A 33 -23.65 -7.49 0.29
N TYR A 34 -22.88 -6.48 0.68
CA TYR A 34 -23.17 -5.08 0.39
C TYR A 34 -22.21 -4.51 -0.65
N ASP A 35 -22.59 -3.39 -1.22
CA ASP A 35 -21.86 -2.73 -2.32
C ASP A 35 -20.60 -1.99 -1.86
N LEU A 36 -20.46 -1.70 -0.57
CA LEU A 36 -19.29 -1.08 0.02
C LEU A 36 -18.54 -2.09 0.89
N ILE A 37 -17.23 -2.18 0.67
CA ILE A 37 -16.33 -3.08 1.39
C ILE A 37 -15.25 -2.25 2.05
N ALA A 38 -15.13 -2.35 3.37
CA ALA A 38 -14.00 -1.84 4.13
C ALA A 38 -13.13 -3.01 4.60
N PHE A 39 -11.83 -2.85 4.56
CA PHE A 39 -10.87 -3.87 4.97
C PHE A 39 -10.26 -3.50 6.32
N LEU A 40 -10.09 -4.51 7.17
CA LEU A 40 -9.38 -4.39 8.45
C LEU A 40 -8.47 -5.61 8.60
N ASP A 41 -7.17 -5.39 8.65
CA ASP A 41 -6.21 -6.44 8.97
C ASP A 41 -6.30 -6.78 10.47
N ALA A 42 -6.04 -8.03 10.84
CA ALA A 42 -6.31 -8.55 12.18
C ALA A 42 -5.43 -7.92 13.29
N ASP A 43 -4.36 -7.26 12.90
CA ASP A 43 -3.37 -6.56 13.75
C ASP A 43 -3.52 -5.03 13.71
N ASP A 44 -4.54 -4.51 13.02
CA ASP A 44 -4.81 -3.08 12.91
C ASP A 44 -6.08 -2.68 13.69
N GLU A 45 -6.32 -1.37 13.84
CA GLU A 45 -7.43 -0.82 14.59
C GLU A 45 -8.12 0.34 13.85
N TRP A 46 -9.44 0.42 13.91
CA TRP A 46 -10.21 1.58 13.49
C TRP A 46 -10.57 2.49 14.67
N LYS A 47 -10.48 3.80 14.46
CA LYS A 47 -11.09 4.77 15.38
C LYS A 47 -12.61 4.72 15.23
N VAL A 48 -13.30 5.18 16.27
CA VAL A 48 -14.77 5.07 16.37
C VAL A 48 -15.48 5.65 15.15
N GLU A 49 -15.02 6.79 14.62
CA GLU A 49 -15.64 7.49 13.49
C GLU A 49 -15.15 7.00 12.11
N TYR A 50 -14.41 5.90 12.03
CA TYR A 50 -13.86 5.41 10.77
C TYR A 50 -14.95 5.16 9.71
N LEU A 51 -15.94 4.35 10.02
CA LEU A 51 -17.01 4.01 9.08
C LEU A 51 -17.85 5.22 8.70
N GLU A 52 -18.12 6.13 9.65
CA GLU A 52 -18.84 7.38 9.40
C GLU A 52 -18.05 8.26 8.43
N THR A 53 -16.73 8.42 8.64
CA THR A 53 -15.86 9.18 7.76
C THR A 53 -15.83 8.60 6.34
N GLN A 54 -15.71 7.28 6.19
CA GLN A 54 -15.70 6.62 4.89
C GLN A 54 -17.05 6.76 4.17
N TYR A 55 -18.15 6.61 4.91
CA TYR A 55 -19.49 6.74 4.34
C TYR A 55 -19.80 8.19 3.94
N TYR A 56 -19.33 9.17 4.72
CA TYR A 56 -19.40 10.59 4.34
C TYR A 56 -18.67 10.86 3.02
N LEU A 57 -17.47 10.33 2.82
CA LEU A 57 -16.75 10.45 1.54
C LEU A 57 -17.56 9.83 0.38
N PHE A 58 -18.16 8.66 0.60
CA PHE A 58 -19.02 8.00 -0.39
C PHE A 58 -20.22 8.89 -0.78
N GLN A 59 -20.89 9.51 0.19
CA GLN A 59 -22.01 10.40 -0.08
C GLN A 59 -21.62 11.71 -0.77
N LYS A 60 -20.45 12.25 -0.41
CA LYS A 60 -19.96 13.53 -0.94
C LYS A 60 -19.37 13.43 -2.34
N TYR A 61 -18.66 12.34 -2.64
CA TYR A 61 -17.92 12.13 -3.88
C TYR A 61 -18.51 10.98 -4.69
N LEU A 62 -19.70 11.17 -5.25
CA LEU A 62 -20.48 10.14 -5.95
C LEU A 62 -19.77 9.51 -7.13
N GLN A 63 -18.87 10.25 -7.79
CA GLN A 63 -18.06 9.78 -8.91
C GLN A 63 -16.94 8.85 -8.47
N CYS A 64 -16.53 8.88 -7.19
CA CYS A 64 -15.47 8.03 -6.67
C CYS A 64 -15.95 6.61 -6.39
N SER A 65 -15.04 5.66 -6.56
CA SER A 65 -15.27 4.25 -6.21
C SER A 65 -14.34 3.74 -5.10
N VAL A 66 -13.39 4.58 -4.71
CA VAL A 66 -12.40 4.30 -3.66
C VAL A 66 -12.42 5.44 -2.66
N PHE A 67 -12.48 5.11 -1.37
CA PHE A 67 -12.56 6.05 -0.26
C PHE A 67 -11.46 5.69 0.73
N ALA A 68 -10.55 6.60 1.01
CA ALA A 68 -9.42 6.36 1.90
C ALA A 68 -9.28 7.49 2.92
N CYS A 69 -8.63 7.20 4.02
CA CYS A 69 -8.36 8.18 5.07
C CYS A 69 -6.92 8.07 5.57
N GLY A 70 -6.51 9.08 6.35
CA GLY A 70 -5.24 9.04 7.04
C GLY A 70 -5.18 7.91 8.07
N TYR A 71 -3.96 7.47 8.36
CA TYR A 71 -3.67 6.47 9.38
C TYR A 71 -2.39 6.85 10.12
N GLU A 72 -2.18 6.24 11.27
CA GLU A 72 -0.99 6.43 12.10
C GLU A 72 -0.38 5.10 12.51
N PHE A 73 0.88 5.14 12.90
CA PHE A 73 1.60 3.98 13.41
C PHE A 73 1.57 3.98 14.93
N SER A 74 1.37 2.82 15.55
CA SER A 74 1.54 2.59 16.97
C SER A 74 2.60 1.51 17.19
N ASP A 75 3.61 1.77 18.01
CA ASP A 75 4.63 0.78 18.36
C ASP A 75 4.21 -0.07 19.58
N SER A 76 4.98 -1.09 19.91
CA SER A 76 4.74 -1.98 21.06
C SER A 76 4.78 -1.28 22.43
N ASN A 77 5.27 -0.05 22.49
CA ASN A 77 5.29 0.76 23.71
C ASN A 77 4.11 1.74 23.78
N GLY A 78 3.23 1.73 22.77
CA GLY A 78 2.10 2.64 22.65
C GLY A 78 2.47 4.03 22.13
N ASN A 79 3.70 4.24 21.62
CA ASN A 79 4.05 5.50 21.00
C ASN A 79 3.40 5.60 19.63
N VAL A 80 2.73 6.71 19.39
CA VAL A 80 2.01 6.97 18.13
C VAL A 80 2.81 7.94 17.27
N SER A 81 2.90 7.62 15.96
CA SER A 81 3.51 8.51 14.97
C SER A 81 2.62 8.62 13.74
N GLY A 82 2.33 9.86 13.33
CA GLY A 82 1.48 10.11 12.15
C GLY A 82 2.18 9.79 10.83
N THR A 83 1.40 9.42 9.84
CA THR A 83 1.88 9.29 8.47
C THR A 83 2.15 10.65 7.85
N ILE A 84 3.19 10.71 7.02
CA ILE A 84 3.52 11.91 6.26
C ILE A 84 2.98 11.76 4.86
N ILE A 85 1.91 12.49 4.52
CA ILE A 85 1.31 12.53 3.19
C ILE A 85 1.61 13.89 2.55
N ARG A 86 2.30 13.88 1.43
CA ARG A 86 2.73 15.08 0.69
C ARG A 86 2.07 15.12 -0.68
N LYS A 87 2.02 16.32 -1.26
CA LYS A 87 1.53 16.51 -2.64
C LYS A 87 0.05 16.20 -2.84
N LEU A 88 -0.76 16.23 -1.77
CA LEU A 88 -2.21 16.17 -1.95
C LEU A 88 -2.68 17.30 -2.88
N PRO A 89 -3.59 17.01 -3.83
CA PRO A 89 -4.03 18.01 -4.81
C PRO A 89 -5.06 19.01 -4.25
N PHE A 90 -5.33 18.97 -2.95
CA PHE A 90 -6.27 19.82 -2.24
C PHE A 90 -5.71 20.25 -0.87
N GLN A 91 -6.24 21.34 -0.32
CA GLN A 91 -5.84 21.88 0.99
C GLN A 91 -6.89 21.59 2.08
N GLU A 92 -8.10 21.28 1.70
CA GLU A 92 -9.25 20.98 2.55
C GLU A 92 -9.02 19.70 3.34
N GLU A 93 -9.93 19.39 4.27
CA GLU A 93 -9.86 18.17 5.07
C GLU A 93 -10.03 16.91 4.22
N ASP A 94 -10.79 17.00 3.13
CA ASP A 94 -11.01 15.91 2.18
C ASP A 94 -11.12 16.43 0.74
N GLY A 95 -10.84 15.56 -0.22
CA GLY A 95 -10.88 15.88 -1.64
C GLY A 95 -10.67 14.66 -2.53
N VAL A 96 -10.69 14.88 -3.85
CA VAL A 96 -10.38 13.84 -4.83
C VAL A 96 -8.88 13.77 -5.05
N LEU A 97 -8.30 12.59 -4.88
CA LEU A 97 -6.87 12.30 -5.04
C LEU A 97 -6.56 12.04 -6.52
N THR A 98 -6.51 13.11 -7.32
CA THR A 98 -6.32 13.04 -8.79
C THR A 98 -4.90 12.65 -9.21
N ASN A 99 -3.93 12.70 -8.30
CA ASN A 99 -2.51 12.45 -8.56
C ASN A 99 -1.94 11.33 -7.66
N TYR A 100 -2.70 10.23 -7.49
CA TYR A 100 -2.34 9.11 -6.60
C TYR A 100 -0.86 8.71 -6.71
N PHE A 101 -0.33 8.50 -7.92
CA PHE A 101 1.04 8.02 -8.14
C PHE A 101 2.11 9.05 -7.72
N GLU A 102 1.81 10.34 -7.83
CA GLU A 102 2.70 11.39 -7.31
C GLU A 102 2.76 11.34 -5.78
N VAL A 103 1.59 11.31 -5.14
CA VAL A 103 1.49 11.24 -3.68
C VAL A 103 2.17 9.98 -3.16
N ALA A 104 1.85 8.81 -3.70
CA ALA A 104 2.41 7.53 -3.28
C ALA A 104 3.94 7.43 -3.47
N SER A 105 4.51 8.15 -4.46
CA SER A 105 5.96 8.19 -4.69
C SER A 105 6.73 9.09 -3.71
N ASN A 106 6.06 10.06 -3.08
CA ASN A 106 6.68 11.10 -2.26
C ASN A 106 6.30 11.05 -0.78
N SER A 107 5.49 10.08 -0.38
CA SER A 107 4.87 9.99 0.94
C SER A 107 4.99 8.57 1.50
N HIS A 108 4.46 8.35 2.71
CA HIS A 108 3.94 7.04 3.06
C HIS A 108 2.80 6.69 2.09
N PRO A 109 2.46 5.40 1.90
CA PRO A 109 1.34 5.04 1.04
C PRO A 109 0.08 5.81 1.45
N PRO A 110 -0.59 6.54 0.51
CA PRO A 110 -1.80 7.28 0.87
C PRO A 110 -2.99 6.35 1.12
N ILE A 111 -2.91 5.12 0.62
CA ILE A 111 -3.89 4.07 0.87
C ILE A 111 -3.20 2.95 1.65
N TRP A 112 -3.79 2.59 2.78
CA TRP A 112 -3.45 1.42 3.59
C TRP A 112 -4.64 0.48 3.66
N THR A 113 -4.43 -0.83 3.77
CA THR A 113 -5.53 -1.81 3.74
C THR A 113 -6.60 -1.53 4.79
N SER A 114 -6.21 -1.22 6.01
CA SER A 114 -7.15 -0.92 7.09
C SER A 114 -7.67 0.52 7.09
N ALA A 115 -7.28 1.34 6.09
CA ALA A 115 -7.71 2.73 5.95
C ALA A 115 -8.45 2.99 4.62
N ILE A 116 -9.07 1.96 4.03
CA ILE A 116 -9.77 2.04 2.75
C ILE A 116 -11.15 1.42 2.81
N MET A 117 -12.10 2.06 2.14
CA MET A 117 -13.38 1.49 1.73
C MET A 117 -13.51 1.61 0.21
N VAL A 118 -14.10 0.62 -0.45
CA VAL A 118 -14.19 0.55 -1.91
C VAL A 118 -15.55 0.00 -2.33
N LYS A 119 -16.06 0.47 -3.48
CA LYS A 119 -17.22 -0.16 -4.11
C LYS A 119 -16.86 -1.59 -4.54
N LYS A 120 -17.71 -2.56 -4.21
CA LYS A 120 -17.49 -3.98 -4.54
C LYS A 120 -17.24 -4.20 -6.03
N GLU A 121 -18.01 -3.53 -6.88
CA GLU A 121 -17.83 -3.59 -8.34
C GLU A 121 -16.44 -3.14 -8.79
N ALA A 122 -15.88 -2.09 -8.18
CA ALA A 122 -14.57 -1.56 -8.54
C ALA A 122 -13.43 -2.52 -8.21
N ILE A 123 -13.44 -3.14 -7.02
CA ILE A 123 -12.42 -4.12 -6.64
C ILE A 123 -12.57 -5.42 -7.44
N GLN A 124 -13.78 -5.82 -7.79
CA GLN A 124 -14.04 -6.99 -8.64
C GLN A 124 -13.59 -6.75 -10.08
N ALA A 125 -13.83 -5.56 -10.64
CA ALA A 125 -13.44 -5.21 -12.01
C ALA A 125 -11.94 -5.29 -12.25
N ILE A 126 -11.11 -5.05 -11.23
CA ILE A 126 -9.65 -5.19 -11.32
C ILE A 126 -9.15 -6.62 -10.98
N GLY A 127 -10.05 -7.56 -10.74
CA GLY A 127 -9.72 -8.95 -10.38
C GLY A 127 -9.34 -9.16 -8.91
N GLY A 128 -9.65 -8.23 -8.01
CA GLY A 128 -9.32 -8.31 -6.59
C GLY A 128 -7.82 -8.20 -6.28
N PHE A 129 -7.40 -8.78 -5.17
CA PHE A 129 -5.98 -8.83 -4.76
C PHE A 129 -5.23 -9.93 -5.52
N PRO A 130 -3.99 -9.69 -5.99
CA PRO A 130 -3.22 -10.65 -6.76
C PRO A 130 -2.76 -11.83 -5.88
N VAL A 131 -3.28 -13.03 -6.16
CA VAL A 131 -2.90 -14.25 -5.44
C VAL A 131 -1.49 -14.69 -5.85
N GLY A 132 -0.71 -15.20 -4.88
CA GLY A 132 0.66 -15.69 -5.10
C GLY A 132 1.76 -14.61 -4.97
N ILE A 133 1.40 -13.34 -4.87
CA ILE A 133 2.34 -12.26 -4.55
C ILE A 133 2.47 -12.17 -3.02
N LYS A 134 3.71 -12.29 -2.53
CA LYS A 134 3.99 -12.31 -1.08
C LYS A 134 4.30 -10.94 -0.48
N SER A 135 4.52 -9.92 -1.31
CA SER A 135 4.85 -8.55 -0.87
C SER A 135 4.57 -7.56 -1.99
N GLY A 136 3.85 -6.47 -1.68
CA GLY A 136 3.42 -5.45 -2.61
C GLY A 136 2.12 -5.82 -3.35
N GLU A 137 1.41 -6.84 -2.89
CA GLU A 137 0.09 -7.23 -3.38
C GLU A 137 -0.93 -6.10 -3.19
N ASP A 138 -0.84 -5.42 -2.07
CA ASP A 138 -1.64 -4.26 -1.72
C ASP A 138 -1.31 -3.05 -2.60
N LEU A 139 -0.02 -2.70 -2.73
CA LEU A 139 0.44 -1.61 -3.58
C LEU A 139 0.02 -1.79 -5.04
N LEU A 140 0.06 -3.02 -5.54
CA LEU A 140 -0.41 -3.34 -6.89
C LEU A 140 -1.92 -3.21 -7.01
N THR A 141 -2.67 -3.66 -6.00
CA THR A 141 -4.13 -3.52 -5.95
C THR A 141 -4.55 -2.05 -5.97
N TRP A 142 -3.89 -1.22 -5.15
CA TRP A 142 -4.17 0.21 -5.12
C TRP A 142 -3.77 0.91 -6.43
N ALA A 143 -2.68 0.50 -7.06
CA ALA A 143 -2.30 1.01 -8.37
C ALA A 143 -3.32 0.67 -9.46
N ARG A 144 -3.84 -0.57 -9.48
CA ARG A 144 -4.92 -0.98 -10.40
C ARG A 144 -6.19 -0.17 -10.16
N LEU A 145 -6.61 0.01 -8.91
CA LEU A 145 -7.76 0.85 -8.58
C LEU A 145 -7.56 2.29 -9.02
N ALA A 146 -6.40 2.88 -8.77
CA ALA A 146 -6.09 4.27 -9.11
C ALA A 146 -6.02 4.54 -10.62
N VAL A 147 -5.73 3.52 -11.45
CA VAL A 147 -5.75 3.63 -12.91
C VAL A 147 -7.19 3.71 -13.45
N HIS A 148 -8.13 3.02 -12.79
CA HIS A 148 -9.48 2.83 -13.31
C HIS A 148 -10.56 3.63 -12.58
N ASN A 149 -10.24 4.19 -11.40
CA ASN A 149 -11.25 4.83 -10.54
C ASN A 149 -10.73 6.13 -9.95
N GLU A 150 -11.65 7.06 -9.67
CA GLU A 150 -11.37 8.20 -8.82
C GLU A 150 -11.36 7.80 -7.35
N ILE A 151 -10.48 8.44 -6.58
CA ILE A 151 -10.26 8.17 -5.16
C ILE A 151 -10.64 9.41 -4.36
N ALA A 152 -11.57 9.30 -3.44
CA ALA A 152 -11.81 10.30 -2.41
C ALA A 152 -10.88 10.03 -1.22
N TYR A 153 -10.25 11.06 -0.68
CA TYR A 153 -9.31 10.94 0.41
C TYR A 153 -9.61 11.96 1.52
N SER A 154 -9.68 11.50 2.77
CA SER A 154 -9.74 12.35 3.95
C SER A 154 -8.39 12.39 4.66
N ARG A 155 -7.98 13.58 5.10
CA ARG A 155 -6.78 13.81 5.93
C ARG A 155 -7.00 13.38 7.39
N LYS A 156 -8.24 13.08 7.80
CA LYS A 156 -8.53 12.56 9.14
C LYS A 156 -7.81 11.24 9.36
N ILE A 157 -7.16 11.09 10.50
CA ILE A 157 -6.49 9.86 10.92
C ILE A 157 -7.53 8.97 11.59
N MET A 158 -8.01 7.93 10.86
CA MET A 158 -9.11 7.08 11.30
C MET A 158 -8.71 5.61 11.47
N ALA A 159 -7.47 5.24 11.12
CA ALA A 159 -6.95 3.89 11.34
C ALA A 159 -5.60 3.92 12.05
N ILE A 160 -5.30 2.86 12.79
CA ILE A 160 -4.04 2.68 13.52
C ILE A 160 -3.40 1.39 13.00
N PHE A 161 -2.17 1.53 12.50
CA PHE A 161 -1.33 0.42 12.11
C PHE A 161 -0.38 0.07 13.26
N HIS A 162 -0.55 -1.11 13.85
CA HIS A 162 0.30 -1.61 14.91
C HIS A 162 1.60 -2.18 14.35
N VAL A 163 2.71 -1.46 14.60
CA VAL A 163 4.05 -1.85 14.13
C VAL A 163 4.75 -2.68 15.20
N GLU A 164 4.36 -3.93 15.36
CA GLU A 164 5.08 -4.83 16.26
C GLU A 164 6.44 -5.21 15.68
N GLY A 165 7.52 -4.80 16.38
CA GLY A 165 8.89 -5.16 16.05
C GLY A 165 9.40 -4.63 14.71
N TYR A 166 8.79 -3.57 14.15
CA TYR A 166 9.33 -2.88 12.98
C TYR A 166 10.40 -1.89 13.41
N ASN A 167 11.58 -2.41 13.67
CA ASN A 167 12.74 -1.55 13.90
C ASN A 167 13.45 -1.33 12.56
N VAL A 168 13.51 -0.07 12.11
CA VAL A 168 14.20 0.28 10.85
C VAL A 168 15.68 -0.13 10.86
N SER A 169 16.28 -0.26 12.05
CA SER A 169 17.66 -0.76 12.24
C SER A 169 17.80 -2.28 12.05
N GLU A 170 16.73 -3.05 12.12
CA GLU A 170 16.78 -4.50 11.95
C GLU A 170 16.90 -4.89 10.47
N LYS A 171 17.56 -6.01 10.21
CA LYS A 171 17.62 -6.57 8.85
C LYS A 171 16.23 -6.94 8.37
N PRO A 172 15.91 -6.66 7.08
CA PRO A 172 14.63 -7.07 6.52
C PRO A 172 14.39 -8.57 6.70
N LYS A 173 13.22 -8.94 7.21
CA LYS A 173 12.84 -10.36 7.45
C LYS A 173 12.54 -11.11 6.15
N ARG A 174 12.26 -10.39 5.05
CA ARG A 174 11.87 -11.01 3.76
C ARG A 174 12.80 -10.56 2.65
N ILE A 175 13.23 -11.51 1.82
CA ILE A 175 13.97 -11.23 0.58
C ILE A 175 12.93 -10.97 -0.51
N PRO A 176 13.06 -9.88 -1.32
CA PRO A 176 12.18 -9.66 -2.47
C PRO A 176 12.22 -10.84 -3.44
N ALA A 177 11.08 -11.21 -3.99
CA ALA A 177 10.99 -12.29 -4.97
C ALA A 177 11.92 -12.02 -6.16
N GLU A 178 12.56 -13.06 -6.71
CA GLU A 178 13.44 -12.93 -7.86
C GLU A 178 12.67 -12.47 -9.10
N GLN A 179 11.53 -13.09 -9.35
CA GLN A 179 10.59 -12.65 -10.36
C GLN A 179 9.77 -11.48 -9.80
N ASP A 180 9.96 -10.29 -10.36
CA ASP A 180 9.27 -9.08 -9.95
C ASP A 180 7.90 -8.96 -10.63
N LEU A 181 6.93 -9.74 -10.17
CA LEU A 181 5.58 -9.72 -10.72
C LEU A 181 4.91 -8.35 -10.53
N VAL A 182 5.14 -7.68 -9.40
CA VAL A 182 4.58 -6.34 -9.13
C VAL A 182 5.16 -5.32 -10.10
N GLY A 183 6.49 -5.23 -10.22
CA GLY A 183 7.14 -4.28 -11.13
C GLY A 183 6.76 -4.50 -12.60
N ASN A 184 6.63 -5.76 -13.02
CA ASN A 184 6.18 -6.10 -14.37
C ASN A 184 4.74 -5.63 -14.61
N GLU A 185 3.84 -5.88 -13.69
CA GLU A 185 2.44 -5.46 -13.79
C GLU A 185 2.29 -3.93 -13.77
N LEU A 186 3.01 -3.23 -12.87
CA LEU A 186 3.04 -1.77 -12.85
C LEU A 186 3.54 -1.19 -14.18
N SER A 187 4.53 -1.84 -14.80
CA SER A 187 5.04 -1.45 -16.11
C SER A 187 4.00 -1.68 -17.22
N SER A 188 3.24 -2.77 -17.14
CA SER A 188 2.14 -3.06 -18.05
C SER A 188 1.01 -2.02 -17.93
N LEU A 189 0.63 -1.66 -16.71
CA LEU A 189 -0.35 -0.61 -16.45
C LEU A 189 0.11 0.74 -17.02
N TRP A 190 1.39 1.09 -16.85
CA TRP A 190 1.92 2.30 -17.46
C TRP A 190 1.87 2.25 -18.98
N TYR A 191 2.23 1.13 -19.59
CA TYR A 191 2.24 0.99 -21.06
C TYR A 191 0.84 1.07 -21.66
N LEU A 192 -0.18 0.52 -20.98
CA LEU A 192 -1.55 0.46 -21.48
C LEU A 192 -2.32 1.76 -21.26
N TYR A 193 -2.13 2.42 -20.12
CA TYR A 193 -3.01 3.53 -19.68
C TYR A 193 -2.29 4.86 -19.55
N HIS A 194 -0.96 4.88 -19.55
CA HIS A 194 -0.11 6.07 -19.41
C HIS A 194 -0.52 7.03 -18.26
N PRO A 195 -0.87 6.55 -17.06
CA PRO A 195 -1.29 7.45 -16.01
C PRO A 195 -0.17 8.37 -15.57
N SER A 196 -0.53 9.62 -15.22
CA SER A 196 0.42 10.63 -14.77
C SER A 196 1.22 10.13 -13.56
N TYR A 197 2.52 10.45 -13.51
CA TYR A 197 3.45 10.07 -12.43
C TYR A 197 3.71 8.56 -12.24
N MET A 198 3.13 7.69 -13.06
CA MET A 198 3.32 6.23 -12.94
C MET A 198 4.78 5.80 -13.09
N LYS A 199 5.57 6.43 -13.95
CA LYS A 199 7.01 6.18 -14.05
C LYS A 199 7.73 6.44 -12.73
N GLN A 200 7.39 7.52 -12.04
CA GLN A 200 7.96 7.84 -10.73
C GLN A 200 7.57 6.78 -9.69
N TYR A 201 6.33 6.28 -9.75
CA TYR A 201 5.85 5.22 -8.87
C TYR A 201 6.58 3.88 -9.13
N ILE A 202 6.78 3.50 -10.39
CA ILE A 202 7.60 2.34 -10.75
C ILE A 202 9.05 2.51 -10.26
N SER A 203 9.63 3.69 -10.45
CA SER A 203 10.97 4.02 -9.91
C SER A 203 11.00 3.91 -8.39
N HIS A 204 9.94 4.35 -7.70
CA HIS A 204 9.80 4.22 -6.25
C HIS A 204 9.72 2.75 -5.83
N TRP A 205 8.98 1.89 -6.53
CA TRP A 205 8.94 0.46 -6.31
C TRP A 205 10.35 -0.16 -6.38
N HIS A 206 11.09 0.10 -7.44
CA HIS A 206 12.47 -0.38 -7.58
C HIS A 206 13.41 0.19 -6.50
N LYS A 207 13.19 1.44 -6.05
CA LYS A 207 13.93 2.02 -4.93
C LYS A 207 13.68 1.25 -3.63
N MET A 208 12.44 0.86 -3.32
CA MET A 208 12.14 0.06 -2.14
C MET A 208 12.84 -1.31 -2.21
N ARG A 209 12.77 -2.01 -3.34
CA ARG A 209 13.47 -3.29 -3.55
C ARG A 209 14.98 -3.15 -3.42
N SER A 210 15.56 -2.12 -4.03
CA SER A 210 16.99 -1.80 -3.91
C SER A 210 17.39 -1.60 -2.45
N SER A 211 16.63 -0.82 -1.68
CA SER A 211 16.85 -0.60 -0.25
C SER A 211 16.87 -1.91 0.55
N ILE A 212 15.90 -2.81 0.29
CA ILE A 212 15.84 -4.10 0.97
C ILE A 212 17.08 -4.93 0.64
N TYR A 213 17.46 -5.05 -0.64
CA TYR A 213 18.64 -5.80 -1.04
C TYR A 213 19.93 -5.20 -0.48
N MET A 214 20.04 -3.88 -0.40
CA MET A 214 21.20 -3.20 0.19
C MET A 214 21.33 -3.54 1.68
N ARG A 215 20.24 -3.48 2.44
CA ARG A 215 20.20 -3.86 3.89
C ARG A 215 20.48 -5.34 4.13
N LEU A 216 20.18 -6.20 3.15
CA LEU A 216 20.55 -7.62 3.14
C LEU A 216 21.96 -7.87 2.63
N ASN A 217 22.73 -6.83 2.31
CA ASN A 217 24.07 -6.91 1.73
C ASN A 217 24.15 -7.65 0.37
N MET A 218 23.05 -7.64 -0.39
CA MET A 218 22.93 -8.26 -1.72
C MET A 218 23.23 -7.24 -2.81
N ARG A 219 24.46 -6.72 -2.83
CA ARG A 219 24.92 -5.57 -3.66
C ARG A 219 24.49 -5.62 -5.12
N ARG A 220 24.77 -6.75 -5.80
CA ARG A 220 24.43 -6.90 -7.23
C ARG A 220 22.94 -6.75 -7.49
N LYS A 221 22.10 -7.34 -6.61
CA LYS A 221 20.64 -7.26 -6.72
C LYS A 221 20.16 -5.83 -6.42
N SER A 222 20.73 -5.16 -5.40
CA SER A 222 20.46 -3.77 -5.07
C SER A 222 20.76 -2.83 -6.24
N MET A 223 21.99 -2.90 -6.78
CA MET A 223 22.41 -2.10 -7.94
C MET A 223 21.51 -2.33 -9.16
N ASN A 224 21.16 -3.59 -9.44
CA ASN A 224 20.29 -3.92 -10.57
C ASN A 224 18.89 -3.29 -10.41
N GLU A 225 18.31 -3.36 -9.22
CA GLU A 225 17.02 -2.69 -8.95
C GLU A 225 17.17 -1.16 -9.05
N ALA A 226 18.25 -0.57 -8.54
CA ALA A 226 18.50 0.86 -8.66
C ALA A 226 18.58 1.30 -10.14
N LEU A 227 19.31 0.56 -10.97
CA LEU A 227 19.40 0.83 -12.41
C LEU A 227 18.06 0.69 -13.13
N LYS A 228 17.23 -0.32 -12.76
CA LYS A 228 15.86 -0.43 -13.29
C LYS A 228 15.05 0.80 -12.93
N GLY A 229 15.11 1.26 -11.67
CA GLY A 229 14.37 2.45 -11.23
C GLY A 229 14.80 3.71 -11.97
N LEU A 230 16.10 3.88 -12.27
CA LEU A 230 16.61 5.02 -13.04
C LEU A 230 16.12 5.05 -14.49
N LYS A 231 15.79 3.91 -15.11
CA LYS A 231 15.19 3.87 -16.45
C LYS A 231 13.82 4.56 -16.48
N TYR A 232 13.07 4.51 -15.39
CA TYR A 232 11.76 5.15 -15.28
C TYR A 232 11.85 6.59 -14.77
N SER A 233 12.80 6.90 -13.88
CA SER A 233 13.00 8.24 -13.33
C SER A 233 14.49 8.55 -13.19
N PRO A 234 15.13 9.07 -14.26
CA PRO A 234 16.58 9.38 -14.24
C PRO A 234 16.98 10.44 -13.21
N LEU A 235 16.05 11.29 -12.79
CA LEU A 235 16.31 12.35 -11.80
C LEU A 235 16.14 11.88 -10.34
N ASN A 236 15.86 10.60 -10.10
CA ASN A 236 15.74 10.05 -8.75
C ASN A 236 17.12 9.90 -8.08
N TYR A 237 17.62 11.01 -7.48
CA TYR A 237 18.95 11.09 -6.86
C TYR A 237 19.20 10.03 -5.78
N LYS A 238 18.14 9.54 -5.10
CA LYS A 238 18.25 8.50 -4.07
C LYS A 238 18.76 7.17 -4.63
N LEU A 239 18.42 6.86 -5.86
CA LEU A 239 18.92 5.65 -6.53
C LEU A 239 20.42 5.73 -6.85
N TYR A 240 20.92 6.91 -7.25
CA TYR A 240 22.36 7.13 -7.40
C TYR A 240 23.08 6.99 -6.06
N LEU A 241 22.49 7.52 -4.99
CA LEU A 241 23.05 7.35 -3.65
C LEU A 241 23.13 5.86 -3.26
N TYR A 242 22.09 5.06 -3.55
CA TYR A 242 22.12 3.63 -3.27
C TYR A 242 23.21 2.90 -4.06
N ILE A 243 23.40 3.24 -5.34
CA ILE A 243 24.50 2.69 -6.16
C ILE A 243 25.84 3.05 -5.53
N LEU A 244 26.06 4.30 -5.14
CA LEU A 244 27.29 4.73 -4.47
C LEU A 244 27.53 4.00 -3.15
N LEU A 245 26.51 3.86 -2.31
CA LEU A 245 26.58 3.11 -1.06
C LEU A 245 26.92 1.64 -1.30
N ASP A 246 26.40 1.03 -2.37
CA ASP A 246 26.71 -0.36 -2.71
C ASP A 246 28.16 -0.56 -3.17
N LEU A 247 28.83 0.46 -3.66
CA LEU A 247 30.26 0.43 -3.99
C LEU A 247 31.16 0.52 -2.76
N LEU A 248 30.66 1.08 -1.63
CA LEU A 248 31.45 1.22 -0.41
C LEU A 248 31.64 -0.15 0.31
N PRO A 249 32.77 -0.33 1.02
CA PRO A 249 32.96 -1.47 1.93
C PRO A 249 31.84 -1.53 2.98
N THR A 250 31.42 -2.74 3.35
CA THR A 250 30.33 -2.95 4.34
C THR A 250 30.56 -2.29 5.70
N LYS A 251 31.85 -2.17 6.09
CA LYS A 251 32.24 -1.53 7.36
C LYS A 251 31.97 -0.02 7.45
N ILE A 252 31.75 0.63 6.31
CA ILE A 252 31.60 2.11 6.21
C ILE A 252 30.14 2.49 5.93
N ARG A 253 29.25 1.52 5.70
CA ARG A 253 27.85 1.79 5.40
C ARG A 253 27.08 2.16 6.68
N PRO A 254 26.15 3.11 6.60
CA PRO A 254 25.37 3.57 7.74
C PRO A 254 24.24 2.59 8.19
N PHE A 255 24.27 1.30 7.70
CA PHE A 255 23.23 0.28 7.99
C PHE A 255 23.83 -1.03 8.44
#